data_2b8526b6e31c30c4aed1fc90740fb4f0
#
_entry.id   2b8526b6e31c30c4aed1fc90740fb4f0
#
_cell.length_a   1.000
_cell.length_b   1.000
_cell.length_c   1.000
_cell.angle_alpha   90.00
_cell.angle_beta   90.00
_cell.angle_gamma   90.00
#
_symmetry.space_group_name_H-M   'P 1'
#
loop_
_entity.id
_entity.type
_entity.pdbx_description
1 polymer ?
#
loop_
_entity_poly.entity_id
_entity_poly.type
_entity_poly.pdbx_seq_one_letter_code
_entity_poly.pdbx_strand_id
1 'polypeptide(L)'
;MVTQHSRLLQNLDYYWNQYWSNDNRIKLIICGSSASWIIDNIVNNKGGLHNRLTRNILLEPYNLAETKRYLEFEKILLNNKQVIELYMAMGGVPYYLNQIERGYSATQIIEKLAFTGKGFLLEEFDKLFSSLFKNSEVYIDIIKIIASHRYGIGKSLLFHQLGKKHFGKGGVEKLKALKDAGFIMEFMPHFHKER
;
A
#
# COMPACT_ATOMS: atom_id res chain seq x y z
N MET A 1 -9.61 5.79 -13.49
CA MET A 1 -9.94 4.89 -12.36
C MET A 1 -11.05 3.95 -12.79
N VAL A 2 -10.89 2.66 -12.61
CA VAL A 2 -11.94 1.68 -12.93
C VAL A 2 -13.03 1.78 -11.88
N THR A 3 -14.24 2.13 -12.29
CA THR A 3 -15.42 2.15 -11.41
C THR A 3 -16.23 0.87 -11.60
N GLN A 4 -17.08 0.53 -10.64
CA GLN A 4 -18.01 -0.61 -10.75
C GLN A 4 -18.90 -0.50 -12.01
N HIS A 5 -19.12 0.71 -12.53
CA HIS A 5 -19.93 0.95 -13.72
C HIS A 5 -19.15 0.87 -15.04
N SER A 6 -17.82 0.80 -15.00
CA SER A 6 -16.99 0.88 -16.22
C SER A 6 -17.05 -0.37 -17.12
N ARG A 7 -17.57 -1.50 -16.61
CA ARG A 7 -17.55 -2.82 -17.29
C ARG A 7 -16.19 -3.21 -17.88
N LEU A 8 -15.09 -2.61 -17.36
CA LEU A 8 -13.77 -2.78 -17.95
C LEU A 8 -13.36 -4.25 -18.01
N LEU A 9 -13.55 -5.01 -16.93
CA LEU A 9 -13.16 -6.42 -16.89
C LEU A 9 -13.97 -7.26 -17.89
N GLN A 10 -15.25 -6.97 -18.06
CA GLN A 10 -16.11 -7.65 -19.04
C GLN A 10 -15.66 -7.36 -20.48
N ASN A 11 -15.33 -6.09 -20.77
CA ASN A 11 -14.82 -5.68 -22.07
C ASN A 11 -13.45 -6.28 -22.35
N LEU A 12 -12.53 -6.28 -21.37
CA LEU A 12 -11.21 -6.91 -21.49
C LEU A 12 -11.34 -8.40 -21.77
N ASP A 13 -12.23 -9.09 -21.05
CA ASP A 13 -12.53 -10.51 -21.30
C ASP A 13 -13.03 -10.75 -22.72
N TYR A 14 -13.98 -9.94 -23.16
CA TYR A 14 -14.52 -10.03 -24.52
C TYR A 14 -13.43 -9.83 -25.58
N TYR A 15 -12.69 -8.73 -25.52
CA TYR A 15 -11.66 -8.43 -26.52
C TYR A 15 -10.51 -9.42 -26.48
N TRP A 16 -10.12 -9.86 -25.29
CA TRP A 16 -9.10 -10.90 -25.15
C TRP A 16 -9.49 -12.17 -25.86
N ASN A 17 -10.71 -12.66 -25.61
CA ASN A 17 -11.20 -13.91 -26.17
C ASN A 17 -11.47 -13.84 -27.67
N GLN A 18 -11.96 -12.72 -28.15
CA GLN A 18 -12.40 -12.60 -29.54
C GLN A 18 -11.25 -12.21 -30.49
N TYR A 19 -10.29 -11.42 -30.01
CA TYR A 19 -9.33 -10.79 -30.91
C TYR A 19 -7.88 -10.99 -30.53
N TRP A 20 -7.56 -10.96 -29.22
CA TRP A 20 -6.16 -10.81 -28.79
C TRP A 20 -5.49 -12.12 -28.40
N SER A 21 -6.21 -13.12 -27.96
CA SER A 21 -5.66 -14.38 -27.44
C SER A 21 -4.87 -15.18 -28.49
N ASN A 22 -5.15 -14.98 -29.77
CA ASN A 22 -4.51 -15.67 -30.88
C ASN A 22 -3.30 -14.89 -31.48
N ASP A 23 -3.05 -13.68 -31.04
CA ASP A 23 -1.93 -12.87 -31.49
C ASP A 23 -0.81 -12.87 -30.44
N ASN A 24 0.21 -13.69 -30.67
CA ASN A 24 1.37 -13.86 -29.78
C ASN A 24 2.19 -12.58 -29.57
N ARG A 25 1.95 -11.53 -30.35
CA ARG A 25 2.61 -10.23 -30.21
C ARG A 25 1.99 -9.39 -29.10
N ILE A 26 0.73 -9.69 -28.72
CA ILE A 26 0.00 -8.92 -27.71
C ILE A 26 0.34 -9.44 -26.33
N LYS A 27 0.76 -8.54 -25.45
CA LYS A 27 0.95 -8.77 -24.02
C LYS A 27 0.07 -7.80 -23.25
N LEU A 28 -0.92 -8.32 -22.52
CA LEU A 28 -1.79 -7.51 -21.68
C LEU A 28 -1.21 -7.45 -20.26
N ILE A 29 -0.90 -6.25 -19.79
CA ILE A 29 -0.43 -6.01 -18.42
C ILE A 29 -1.51 -5.22 -17.70
N ILE A 30 -1.98 -5.76 -16.58
CA ILE A 30 -2.96 -5.09 -15.70
C ILE A 30 -2.24 -4.78 -14.40
N CYS A 31 -2.24 -3.53 -14.00
CA CYS A 31 -1.67 -3.10 -12.73
C CYS A 31 -2.67 -2.23 -11.95
N GLY A 32 -2.51 -2.23 -10.64
CA GLY A 32 -3.33 -1.40 -9.75
C GLY A 32 -2.72 -1.35 -8.35
N SER A 33 -3.03 -0.30 -7.63
CA SER A 33 -2.58 -0.06 -6.27
C SER A 33 -3.36 -0.84 -5.21
N SER A 34 -4.58 -1.30 -5.52
CA SER A 34 -5.39 -2.13 -4.60
C SER A 34 -5.15 -3.60 -4.88
N ALA A 35 -4.20 -4.19 -4.14
CA ALA A 35 -3.88 -5.62 -4.24
C ALA A 35 -5.12 -6.49 -4.00
N SER A 36 -5.90 -6.20 -2.96
CA SER A 36 -7.14 -6.94 -2.65
C SER A 36 -8.13 -6.92 -3.82
N TRP A 37 -8.34 -5.76 -4.44
CA TRP A 37 -9.25 -5.66 -5.57
C TRP A 37 -8.77 -6.48 -6.77
N ILE A 38 -7.48 -6.45 -7.09
CA ILE A 38 -6.89 -7.24 -8.18
C ILE A 38 -7.02 -8.73 -7.88
N ILE A 39 -6.69 -9.14 -6.67
CA ILE A 39 -6.78 -10.54 -6.24
C ILE A 39 -8.23 -11.01 -6.34
N ASP A 40 -9.18 -10.27 -5.80
CA ASP A 40 -10.58 -10.69 -5.74
C ASP A 40 -11.27 -10.65 -7.11
N ASN A 41 -10.97 -9.66 -7.95
CA ASN A 41 -11.67 -9.44 -9.20
C ASN A 41 -10.96 -9.97 -10.44
N ILE A 42 -9.68 -10.26 -10.37
CA ILE A 42 -8.88 -10.76 -11.50
C ILE A 42 -8.33 -12.14 -11.21
N VAL A 43 -7.62 -12.32 -10.09
CA VAL A 43 -6.93 -13.59 -9.78
C VAL A 43 -7.92 -14.65 -9.33
N ASN A 44 -8.79 -14.35 -8.38
CA ASN A 44 -9.75 -15.28 -7.78
C ASN A 44 -11.11 -15.30 -8.49
N ASN A 45 -11.32 -14.40 -9.45
CA ASN A 45 -12.59 -14.32 -10.16
C ASN A 45 -12.76 -15.55 -11.07
N LYS A 46 -13.82 -16.31 -10.85
CA LYS A 46 -14.19 -17.46 -11.68
C LYS A 46 -14.80 -17.06 -13.04
N GLY A 47 -14.76 -15.79 -13.41
CA GLY A 47 -15.23 -15.26 -14.69
C GLY A 47 -14.24 -15.49 -15.84
N GLY A 48 -14.46 -14.79 -16.95
CA GLY A 48 -13.77 -15.02 -18.20
C GLY A 48 -12.26 -14.81 -18.22
N LEU A 49 -11.69 -14.07 -17.26
CA LEU A 49 -10.22 -13.94 -17.10
C LEU A 49 -9.62 -15.04 -16.22
N HIS A 50 -10.43 -15.96 -15.69
CA HIS A 50 -9.95 -17.07 -14.88
C HIS A 50 -9.01 -17.99 -15.68
N ASN A 51 -7.90 -18.40 -15.08
CA ASN A 51 -6.85 -19.23 -15.68
C ASN A 51 -6.14 -18.61 -16.90
N ARG A 52 -6.28 -17.31 -17.14
CA ARG A 52 -5.60 -16.62 -18.25
C ARG A 52 -4.43 -15.77 -17.80
N LEU A 53 -4.25 -15.61 -16.50
CA LEU A 53 -3.07 -14.99 -15.94
C LEU A 53 -1.86 -15.90 -16.15
N THR A 54 -0.93 -15.46 -16.97
CA THR A 54 0.34 -16.14 -17.16
C THR A 54 1.36 -15.82 -16.09
N ARG A 55 1.24 -14.65 -15.46
CA ARG A 55 2.14 -14.19 -14.39
C ARG A 55 1.45 -13.21 -13.45
N ASN A 56 1.65 -13.40 -12.16
CA ASN A 56 1.28 -12.45 -11.12
C ASN A 56 2.59 -11.93 -10.49
N ILE A 57 2.71 -10.60 -10.41
CA ILE A 57 3.89 -9.94 -9.84
C ILE A 57 3.40 -9.00 -8.75
N LEU A 58 3.79 -9.27 -7.51
CA LEU A 58 3.63 -8.33 -6.41
C LEU A 58 4.85 -7.41 -6.40
N LEU A 59 4.62 -6.12 -6.64
CA LEU A 59 5.67 -5.11 -6.51
C LEU A 59 5.69 -4.61 -5.08
N GLU A 60 6.69 -5.03 -4.33
CA GLU A 60 6.94 -4.53 -2.99
C GLU A 60 7.76 -3.23 -3.04
N PRO A 61 7.63 -2.36 -2.01
CA PRO A 61 8.56 -1.25 -1.85
C PRO A 61 10.01 -1.75 -1.75
N TYR A 62 10.96 -0.93 -2.13
CA TYR A 62 12.37 -1.25 -1.96
C TYR A 62 12.68 -1.59 -0.50
N ASN A 63 13.45 -2.62 -0.28
CA ASN A 63 14.05 -2.87 1.03
C ASN A 63 15.16 -1.83 1.33
N LEU A 64 15.70 -1.87 2.55
CA LEU A 64 16.70 -0.89 2.98
C LEU A 64 17.95 -0.87 2.06
N ALA A 65 18.42 -2.02 1.61
CA ALA A 65 19.58 -2.12 0.73
C ALA A 65 19.29 -1.57 -0.67
N GLU A 66 18.11 -1.85 -1.19
CA GLU A 66 17.65 -1.33 -2.48
C GLU A 66 17.41 0.17 -2.41
N THR A 67 16.82 0.67 -1.32
CA THR A 67 16.65 2.10 -1.07
C THR A 67 18.01 2.82 -1.07
N LYS A 68 19.02 2.26 -0.39
CA LYS A 68 20.36 2.83 -0.40
C LYS A 68 20.93 2.89 -1.81
N ARG A 69 20.85 1.80 -2.59
CA ARG A 69 21.32 1.78 -3.99
C ARG A 69 20.59 2.78 -4.86
N TYR A 70 19.27 2.93 -4.65
CA TYR A 70 18.47 3.92 -5.38
C TYR A 70 18.95 5.35 -5.07
N LEU A 71 19.16 5.68 -3.80
CA LEU A 71 19.67 7.00 -3.39
C LEU A 71 21.07 7.26 -3.97
N GLU A 72 21.97 6.27 -3.95
CA GLU A 72 23.30 6.37 -4.56
C GLU A 72 23.20 6.57 -6.08
N PHE A 73 22.32 5.85 -6.77
CA PHE A 73 22.06 6.05 -8.20
C PHE A 73 21.59 7.46 -8.51
N GLU A 74 20.69 7.99 -7.68
CA GLU A 74 20.21 9.38 -7.77
C GLU A 74 21.25 10.41 -7.27
N LYS A 75 22.49 9.98 -6.93
CA LYS A 75 23.56 10.82 -6.41
C LYS A 75 23.18 11.55 -5.10
N ILE A 76 22.35 10.96 -4.30
CA ILE A 76 21.98 11.40 -2.96
C ILE A 76 22.89 10.66 -1.98
N LEU A 77 23.98 11.31 -1.58
CA LEU A 77 25.05 10.69 -0.79
C LEU A 77 24.73 10.87 0.70
N LEU A 78 24.17 9.85 1.31
CA LEU A 78 23.84 9.80 2.72
C LEU A 78 24.61 8.66 3.41
N ASN A 79 25.00 8.85 4.67
CA ASN A 79 25.57 7.75 5.45
C ASN A 79 24.49 6.74 5.86
N ASN A 80 24.89 5.56 6.33
CA ASN A 80 23.97 4.47 6.65
C ASN A 80 22.90 4.86 7.69
N LYS A 81 23.26 5.67 8.70
CA LYS A 81 22.32 6.15 9.70
C LYS A 81 21.23 7.02 9.07
N GLN A 82 21.62 7.96 8.22
CA GLN A 82 20.69 8.82 7.50
C GLN A 82 19.78 8.06 6.54
N VAL A 83 20.31 7.02 5.87
CA VAL A 83 19.48 6.14 5.02
C VAL A 83 18.43 5.41 5.85
N ILE A 84 18.80 4.91 7.05
CA ILE A 84 17.85 4.27 7.96
C ILE A 84 16.78 5.28 8.44
N GLU A 85 17.18 6.48 8.82
CA GLU A 85 16.25 7.55 9.25
C GLU A 85 15.21 7.85 8.15
N LEU A 86 15.65 8.01 6.91
CA LEU A 86 14.74 8.21 5.77
C LEU A 86 13.85 7.00 5.53
N TYR A 87 14.42 5.80 5.57
CA TYR A 87 13.67 4.57 5.36
C TYR A 87 12.58 4.38 6.43
N MET A 88 12.85 4.71 7.68
CA MET A 88 11.87 4.67 8.76
C MET A 88 10.74 5.69 8.59
N ALA A 89 11.02 6.83 7.97
CA ALA A 89 10.04 7.90 7.76
C ALA A 89 9.17 7.68 6.51
N MET A 90 9.77 7.22 5.41
CA MET A 90 9.13 7.20 4.08
C MET A 90 8.99 5.79 3.48
N GLY A 91 9.61 4.79 4.10
CA GLY A 91 9.71 3.46 3.52
C GLY A 91 10.56 3.43 2.24
N GLY A 92 10.45 2.34 1.50
CA GLY A 92 11.15 2.15 0.22
C GLY A 92 10.30 2.44 -1.01
N VAL A 93 9.27 3.28 -0.91
CA VAL A 93 8.37 3.58 -2.04
C VAL A 93 9.08 4.51 -3.01
N PRO A 94 9.35 4.10 -4.27
CA PRO A 94 10.11 4.90 -5.24
C PRO A 94 9.52 6.29 -5.46
N TYR A 95 8.21 6.42 -5.45
CA TYR A 95 7.50 7.68 -5.62
C TYR A 95 7.87 8.70 -4.53
N TYR A 96 8.00 8.26 -3.28
CA TYR A 96 8.41 9.13 -2.17
C TYR A 96 9.90 9.42 -2.20
N LEU A 97 10.71 8.42 -2.53
CA LEU A 97 12.15 8.59 -2.65
C LEU A 97 12.54 9.57 -3.76
N ASN A 98 11.74 9.65 -4.81
CA ASN A 98 11.93 10.60 -5.92
C ASN A 98 11.66 12.08 -5.53
N GLN A 99 11.07 12.32 -4.35
CA GLN A 99 10.88 13.68 -3.82
C GLN A 99 12.11 14.22 -3.07
N ILE A 100 13.13 13.38 -2.90
CA ILE A 100 14.34 13.74 -2.15
C ILE A 100 15.25 14.60 -3.01
N GLU A 101 15.55 15.79 -2.52
CA GLU A 101 16.50 16.69 -3.14
C GLU A 101 17.93 16.42 -2.65
N ARG A 102 18.91 16.62 -3.52
CA ARG A 102 20.33 16.46 -3.23
C ARG A 102 20.84 17.56 -2.31
N GLY A 103 21.86 17.28 -1.52
CA GLY A 103 22.55 18.25 -0.71
C GLY A 103 21.96 18.50 0.68
N TYR A 104 20.89 17.78 1.03
CA TYR A 104 20.26 17.86 2.35
C TYR A 104 20.57 16.62 3.20
N SER A 105 20.61 16.80 4.52
CA SER A 105 20.65 15.68 5.47
C SER A 105 19.28 15.00 5.57
N ALA A 106 19.23 13.78 6.10
CA ALA A 106 17.96 13.05 6.30
C ALA A 106 16.94 13.84 7.12
N THR A 107 17.39 14.49 8.19
CA THR A 107 16.54 15.33 9.05
C THR A 107 15.92 16.49 8.27
N GLN A 108 16.72 17.19 7.47
CA GLN A 108 16.23 18.31 6.65
C GLN A 108 15.24 17.84 5.57
N ILE A 109 15.49 16.68 4.96
CA ILE A 109 14.58 16.06 3.98
C ILE A 109 13.25 15.74 4.65
N ILE A 110 13.27 15.08 5.81
CA ILE A 110 12.06 14.71 6.55
C ILE A 110 11.30 15.97 6.98
N GLU A 111 12.00 16.97 7.51
CA GLU A 111 11.39 18.25 7.89
C GLU A 111 10.68 18.90 6.70
N LYS A 112 11.35 18.99 5.56
CA LYS A 112 10.81 19.60 4.35
C LYS A 112 9.59 18.85 3.81
N LEU A 113 9.64 17.52 3.80
CA LEU A 113 8.59 16.68 3.20
C LEU A 113 7.39 16.45 4.13
N ALA A 114 7.60 16.42 5.46
CA ALA A 114 6.58 16.04 6.43
C ALA A 114 6.08 17.15 7.35
N PHE A 115 6.93 18.17 7.66
CA PHE A 115 6.63 19.13 8.72
C PHE A 115 6.53 20.59 8.26
N THR A 116 6.71 20.88 6.98
CA THR A 116 6.41 22.21 6.43
C THR A 116 4.92 22.29 6.07
N GLY A 117 4.33 23.48 6.15
CA GLY A 117 2.89 23.68 5.88
C GLY A 117 2.39 23.29 4.49
N LYS A 118 3.31 23.01 3.57
CA LYS A 118 3.06 22.45 2.22
C LYS A 118 3.86 21.15 2.02
N GLY A 119 4.15 20.43 3.08
CA GLY A 119 4.91 19.19 3.02
C GLY A 119 4.19 18.15 2.17
N PHE A 120 4.90 17.63 1.18
CA PHE A 120 4.38 16.62 0.24
C PHE A 120 3.68 15.46 0.95
N LEU A 121 4.26 14.93 2.03
CA LEU A 121 3.72 13.78 2.75
C LEU A 121 2.43 14.08 3.53
N LEU A 122 2.18 15.34 3.92
CA LEU A 122 0.93 15.71 4.60
C LEU A 122 -0.26 15.60 3.66
N GLU A 123 -0.13 16.13 2.43
CA GLU A 123 -1.19 16.06 1.44
C GLU A 123 -1.35 14.65 0.87
N GLU A 124 -0.24 13.93 0.74
CA GLU A 124 -0.22 12.59 0.16
C GLU A 124 -0.97 11.58 1.03
N PHE A 125 -0.89 11.70 2.34
CA PHE A 125 -1.59 10.80 3.27
C PHE A 125 -3.09 10.75 2.99
N ASP A 126 -3.75 11.91 2.92
CA ASP A 126 -5.19 11.98 2.69
C ASP A 126 -5.57 11.54 1.26
N LYS A 127 -4.77 11.93 0.26
CA LYS A 127 -4.97 11.55 -1.13
C LYS A 127 -4.84 10.03 -1.31
N LEU A 128 -3.83 9.43 -0.70
CA LEU A 128 -3.57 7.99 -0.77
C LEU A 128 -4.73 7.20 -0.17
N PHE A 129 -5.16 7.53 1.05
CA PHE A 129 -6.27 6.85 1.70
C PHE A 129 -7.59 7.00 0.95
N SER A 130 -7.89 8.19 0.43
CA SER A 130 -9.08 8.44 -0.37
C SER A 130 -9.07 7.65 -1.68
N SER A 131 -7.91 7.43 -2.26
CA SER A 131 -7.77 6.68 -3.51
C SER A 131 -7.91 5.17 -3.33
N LEU A 132 -7.48 4.64 -2.18
CA LEU A 132 -7.44 3.21 -1.90
C LEU A 132 -8.71 2.68 -1.24
N PHE A 133 -9.34 3.50 -0.39
CA PHE A 133 -10.43 3.03 0.47
C PHE A 133 -11.69 3.87 0.32
N LYS A 134 -12.79 3.19 0.07
CA LYS A 134 -14.13 3.79 0.21
C LYS A 134 -14.38 4.09 1.70
N ASN A 135 -14.80 5.30 2.05
CA ASN A 135 -14.92 5.77 3.44
C ASN A 135 -13.57 5.72 4.20
N SER A 136 -12.57 6.40 3.64
CA SER A 136 -11.18 6.43 4.12
C SER A 136 -11.04 6.86 5.58
N GLU A 137 -11.97 7.67 6.12
CA GLU A 137 -11.95 8.15 7.50
C GLU A 137 -11.79 7.04 8.54
N VAL A 138 -12.53 5.93 8.39
CA VAL A 138 -12.44 4.80 9.33
C VAL A 138 -11.08 4.12 9.29
N TYR A 139 -10.49 4.02 8.11
CA TYR A 139 -9.14 3.46 7.94
C TYR A 139 -8.09 4.37 8.56
N ILE A 140 -8.24 5.67 8.40
CA ILE A 140 -7.39 6.68 9.03
C ILE A 140 -7.48 6.59 10.55
N ASP A 141 -8.68 6.45 11.12
CA ASP A 141 -8.87 6.31 12.56
C ASP A 141 -8.21 5.04 13.10
N ILE A 142 -8.32 3.92 12.38
CA ILE A 142 -7.63 2.67 12.72
C ILE A 142 -6.11 2.91 12.79
N ILE A 143 -5.54 3.54 11.77
CA ILE A 143 -4.09 3.82 11.71
C ILE A 143 -3.67 4.75 12.85
N LYS A 144 -4.43 5.82 13.13
CA LYS A 144 -4.14 6.75 14.22
C LYS A 144 -4.13 6.04 15.58
N ILE A 145 -5.10 5.16 15.84
CA ILE A 145 -5.15 4.39 17.08
C ILE A 145 -3.93 3.45 17.16
N ILE A 146 -3.61 2.71 16.10
CA ILE A 146 -2.45 1.82 16.08
C ILE A 146 -1.16 2.62 16.31
N ALA A 147 -0.99 3.74 15.63
CA ALA A 147 0.20 4.60 15.74
C ALA A 147 0.38 5.21 17.13
N SER A 148 -0.71 5.41 17.90
CA SER A 148 -0.64 5.89 19.27
C SER A 148 -0.11 4.84 20.26
N HIS A 149 -0.01 3.57 19.85
CA HIS A 149 0.44 2.46 20.69
C HIS A 149 1.83 1.96 20.26
N ARG A 150 2.87 2.41 20.96
CA ARG A 150 4.28 2.14 20.64
C ARG A 150 4.61 0.67 20.39
N TYR A 151 3.94 -0.23 21.08
CA TYR A 151 4.23 -1.67 21.01
C TYR A 151 3.14 -2.46 20.26
N GLY A 152 2.29 -1.74 19.51
CA GLY A 152 1.12 -2.32 18.87
C GLY A 152 -0.08 -2.43 19.81
N ILE A 153 -1.21 -2.86 19.28
CA ILE A 153 -2.49 -2.95 20.01
C ILE A 153 -3.19 -4.26 19.66
N GLY A 154 -3.79 -4.91 20.66
CA GLY A 154 -4.61 -6.09 20.43
C GLY A 154 -5.92 -5.76 19.71
N LYS A 155 -6.40 -6.64 18.85
CA LYS A 155 -7.63 -6.45 18.05
C LYS A 155 -8.85 -6.05 18.90
N SER A 156 -9.03 -6.69 20.05
CA SER A 156 -10.16 -6.41 20.94
C SER A 156 -10.13 -4.97 21.48
N LEU A 157 -8.95 -4.51 21.91
CA LEU A 157 -8.76 -3.16 22.42
C LEU A 157 -8.91 -2.11 21.31
N LEU A 158 -8.36 -2.38 20.14
CA LEU A 158 -8.50 -1.53 18.96
C LEU A 158 -9.97 -1.31 18.62
N PHE A 159 -10.76 -2.38 18.52
CA PHE A 159 -12.18 -2.26 18.24
C PHE A 159 -12.97 -1.59 19.38
N HIS A 160 -12.56 -1.79 20.62
CA HIS A 160 -13.16 -1.07 21.74
C HIS A 160 -12.96 0.44 21.62
N GLN A 161 -11.75 0.88 21.24
CA GLN A 161 -11.44 2.31 21.05
C GLN A 161 -12.14 2.91 19.81
N LEU A 162 -12.31 2.13 18.74
CA LEU A 162 -13.07 2.55 17.55
C LEU A 162 -14.58 2.68 17.78
N GLY A 163 -15.10 2.14 18.90
CA GLY A 163 -16.51 2.15 19.23
C GLY A 163 -17.34 1.05 18.58
N LYS A 164 -18.50 0.77 19.17
CA LYS A 164 -19.38 -0.36 18.80
C LYS A 164 -19.81 -0.41 17.33
N LYS A 165 -19.86 0.74 16.66
CA LYS A 165 -20.25 0.85 15.25
C LYS A 165 -19.31 0.11 14.29
N HIS A 166 -18.10 -0.20 14.72
CA HIS A 166 -17.06 -0.83 13.90
C HIS A 166 -16.72 -2.28 14.31
N PHE A 167 -17.51 -2.84 15.27
CA PHE A 167 -17.37 -4.24 15.67
C PHE A 167 -17.86 -5.20 14.59
N GLY A 168 -17.26 -6.41 14.55
CA GLY A 168 -17.72 -7.50 13.73
C GLY A 168 -16.99 -7.64 12.41
N LYS A 169 -17.61 -8.36 11.46
CA LYS A 169 -17.00 -8.75 10.18
C LYS A 169 -16.43 -7.57 9.39
N GLY A 170 -17.13 -6.45 9.35
CA GLY A 170 -16.67 -5.26 8.62
C GLY A 170 -15.40 -4.61 9.18
N GLY A 171 -15.16 -4.70 10.50
CA GLY A 171 -13.90 -4.23 11.11
C GLY A 171 -12.72 -5.12 10.74
N VAL A 172 -12.93 -6.45 10.78
CA VAL A 172 -11.91 -7.44 10.40
C VAL A 172 -11.52 -7.29 8.91
N GLU A 173 -12.50 -7.07 8.03
CA GLU A 173 -12.27 -6.83 6.62
C GLU A 173 -11.42 -5.57 6.38
N LYS A 174 -11.66 -4.50 7.16
CA LYS A 174 -10.85 -3.28 7.07
C LYS A 174 -9.41 -3.49 7.52
N LEU A 175 -9.20 -4.23 8.62
CA LEU A 175 -7.84 -4.59 9.05
C LEU A 175 -7.13 -5.43 8.00
N LYS A 176 -7.83 -6.39 7.39
CA LYS A 176 -7.27 -7.17 6.28
C LYS A 176 -6.89 -6.28 5.11
N ALA A 177 -7.76 -5.36 4.70
CA ALA A 177 -7.47 -4.44 3.59
C ALA A 177 -6.25 -3.54 3.87
N LEU A 178 -6.09 -3.03 5.11
CA LEU A 178 -4.91 -2.27 5.52
C LEU A 178 -3.63 -3.13 5.52
N LYS A 179 -3.73 -4.38 5.93
CA LYS A 179 -2.62 -5.33 5.91
C LYS A 179 -2.21 -5.66 4.48
N ASP A 180 -3.18 -5.99 3.62
CA ASP A 180 -2.95 -6.32 2.22
C ASP A 180 -2.37 -5.12 1.43
N ALA A 181 -2.70 -3.90 1.85
CA ALA A 181 -2.14 -2.66 1.31
C ALA A 181 -0.79 -2.24 1.94
N GLY A 182 -0.27 -3.02 2.90
CA GLY A 182 1.03 -2.77 3.53
C GLY A 182 1.08 -1.66 4.58
N PHE A 183 -0.08 -1.12 5.00
CA PHE A 183 -0.12 -0.05 6.02
C PHE A 183 0.09 -0.56 7.45
N ILE A 184 -0.30 -1.79 7.72
CA ILE A 184 -0.14 -2.42 9.04
C ILE A 184 0.43 -3.82 8.89
N MET A 185 1.09 -4.28 9.93
CA MET A 185 1.51 -5.67 10.07
C MET A 185 0.83 -6.31 11.27
N GLU A 186 0.61 -7.60 11.19
CA GLU A 186 0.10 -8.42 12.28
C GLU A 186 1.22 -9.33 12.76
N PHE A 187 1.44 -9.37 14.06
CA PHE A 187 2.44 -10.25 14.67
C PHE A 187 1.89 -10.89 15.94
N MET A 188 2.39 -12.08 16.23
CA MET A 188 2.14 -12.76 17.50
C MET A 188 3.21 -12.34 18.50
N PRO A 189 2.86 -11.76 19.66
CA PRO A 189 3.84 -11.45 20.70
C PRO A 189 4.51 -12.73 21.19
N HIS A 190 5.82 -12.74 21.34
CA HIS A 190 6.63 -13.92 21.68
C HIS A 190 6.26 -14.57 23.04
N PHE A 191 5.48 -13.87 23.88
CA PHE A 191 5.08 -14.31 25.22
C PHE A 191 3.59 -14.58 25.38
N HIS A 192 2.81 -14.62 24.32
CA HIS A 192 1.42 -15.06 24.46
C HIS A 192 1.34 -16.58 24.42
N LYS A 193 1.21 -17.19 25.60
CA LYS A 193 0.61 -18.53 25.68
C LYS A 193 -0.83 -18.38 25.17
N GLU A 194 -1.17 -19.14 24.14
CA GLU A 194 -2.56 -19.33 23.75
C GLU A 194 -3.36 -19.75 24.99
N ARG A 195 -4.37 -18.97 25.33
CA ARG A 195 -5.42 -19.37 26.25
C ARG A 195 -6.67 -19.67 25.47
#